data_8dbe5c777a70310d6c7810e3210aec51
#
_entry.id   8dbe5c777a70310d6c7810e3210aec51
#
_cell.length_a   1.000
_cell.length_b   1.000
_cell.length_c   1.000
_cell.angle_alpha   90.00
_cell.angle_beta   90.00
_cell.angle_gamma   90.00
#
_symmetry.space_group_name_H-M   'P 1'
#
loop_
_entity.id
_entity.type
_entity.pdbx_description
1 polymer ?
#
loop_
_entity_poly.entity_id
_entity_poly.type
_entity_poly.pdbx_seq_one_letter_code
_entity_poly.pdbx_strand_id
1 'polypeptide(L)'
;MNEDPSHYALNPSSDLVKRASKVTKAESARKGEPKFHMTEDMRRLSTPWSISRVRAEQIQATDLPAGVILDAAAGSGVQLIALTTGLKRPGLAIELDPNIGLLCAANMQITGEESDLQRTMDRVLVGDGTDAENAITAYWNSLREAGTRAHPPIGMLHLDPARPRDAQRHEIDEMQPALGPLLKAWANHLETGPRGPAVLLDLSPRLNEDQRSLVDATIETTFPGIPRTWEYLSQGGGRIDRLSVWIGSISSKEPSRCIRMGKKKIMATI
;
A
#
# COMPACT_ATOMS: atom_id res chain seq x y z
N MET A 1 -26.55 -6.99 21.82
CA MET A 1 -25.19 -6.54 22.15
C MET A 1 -24.70 -5.84 20.88
N ASN A 2 -24.52 -4.53 20.91
CA ASN A 2 -23.80 -3.86 19.80
C ASN A 2 -22.34 -4.28 19.95
N GLU A 3 -21.90 -5.19 19.11
CA GLU A 3 -20.48 -5.41 18.93
C GLU A 3 -19.89 -4.10 18.39
N ASP A 4 -18.83 -3.60 19.00
CA ASP A 4 -18.09 -2.47 18.45
C ASP A 4 -17.74 -2.81 17.01
N PRO A 5 -17.96 -1.88 16.05
CA PRO A 5 -17.67 -2.17 14.65
C PRO A 5 -16.19 -2.57 14.53
N SER A 6 -15.93 -3.73 13.89
CA SER A 6 -14.57 -4.25 13.69
C SER A 6 -13.64 -3.24 12.99
N HIS A 7 -14.23 -2.28 12.27
CA HIS A 7 -13.54 -1.18 11.59
C HIS A 7 -14.25 0.15 11.81
N TYR A 8 -13.47 1.22 11.97
CA TYR A 8 -13.99 2.59 11.95
C TYR A 8 -13.13 3.50 11.06
N ALA A 9 -13.77 4.50 10.45
CA ALA A 9 -13.12 5.39 9.50
C ALA A 9 -12.56 6.66 10.17
N LEU A 10 -11.34 7.02 9.78
CA LEU A 10 -10.72 8.32 10.00
C LEU A 10 -10.73 9.07 8.65
N ASN A 11 -11.52 10.13 8.56
CA ASN A 11 -11.56 10.97 7.38
C ASN A 11 -10.40 11.96 7.42
N PRO A 12 -9.50 12.01 6.43
CA PRO A 12 -8.43 13.00 6.39
C PRO A 12 -8.98 14.42 6.62
N SER A 13 -8.41 15.14 7.58
CA SER A 13 -8.91 16.47 7.99
C SER A 13 -7.86 17.28 8.71
N SER A 14 -8.02 18.61 8.71
CA SER A 14 -7.13 19.53 9.45
C SER A 14 -7.14 19.27 10.97
N ASP A 15 -8.23 18.72 11.51
CA ASP A 15 -8.28 18.35 12.94
C ASP A 15 -7.38 17.15 13.24
N LEU A 16 -7.37 16.14 12.37
CA LEU A 16 -6.45 15.00 12.52
C LEU A 16 -4.99 15.44 12.41
N VAL A 17 -4.67 16.42 11.55
CA VAL A 17 -3.32 17.01 11.48
C VAL A 17 -2.94 17.67 12.81
N LYS A 18 -3.84 18.44 13.43
CA LYS A 18 -3.60 19.04 14.75
C LYS A 18 -3.38 17.97 15.83
N ARG A 19 -4.16 16.88 15.80
CA ARG A 19 -4.00 15.76 16.74
C ARG A 19 -2.67 15.05 16.52
N ALA A 20 -2.30 14.72 15.28
CA ALA A 20 -1.03 14.10 14.92
C ALA A 20 0.16 14.97 15.34
N SER A 21 0.04 16.31 15.25
CA SER A 21 1.10 17.25 15.64
C SER A 21 1.38 17.27 17.15
N LYS A 22 0.48 16.71 17.97
CA LYS A 22 0.72 16.50 19.41
C LYS A 22 1.52 15.23 19.69
N VAL A 23 1.58 14.30 18.72
CA VAL A 23 2.26 13.00 18.84
C VAL A 23 3.63 13.05 18.18
N THR A 24 3.70 13.59 16.96
CA THR A 24 4.95 13.66 16.18
C THR A 24 5.03 14.99 15.44
N LYS A 25 6.25 15.40 15.10
CA LYS A 25 6.47 16.53 14.19
C LYS A 25 6.50 16.02 12.75
N ALA A 26 5.78 16.71 11.85
CA ALA A 26 5.86 16.40 10.42
C ALA A 26 7.23 16.81 9.85
N GLU A 27 7.99 15.85 9.36
CA GLU A 27 9.34 16.06 8.83
C GLU A 27 9.55 15.28 7.54
N SER A 28 10.41 15.82 6.66
CA SER A 28 10.83 15.09 5.47
C SER A 28 11.86 14.03 5.85
N ALA A 29 11.65 12.79 5.41
CA ALA A 29 12.62 11.73 5.61
C ALA A 29 13.92 11.98 4.84
N ARG A 30 13.83 12.67 3.67
CA ARG A 30 14.95 13.07 2.83
C ARG A 30 14.71 14.45 2.25
N LYS A 31 15.81 15.15 1.89
CA LYS A 31 15.74 16.50 1.28
C LYS A 31 14.90 16.49 -0.01
N GLY A 32 13.87 17.32 -0.04
CA GLY A 32 12.97 17.49 -1.19
C GLY A 32 11.82 16.48 -1.26
N GLU A 33 11.64 15.67 -0.23
CA GLU A 33 10.43 14.85 -0.04
C GLU A 33 9.38 15.61 0.78
N PRO A 34 8.09 15.25 0.67
CA PRO A 34 7.04 15.81 1.51
C PRO A 34 7.35 15.58 3.00
N LYS A 35 6.73 16.40 3.85
CA LYS A 35 6.79 16.22 5.30
C LYS A 35 5.69 15.26 5.73
N PHE A 36 6.03 14.29 6.56
CA PHE A 36 5.11 13.30 7.08
C PHE A 36 5.21 13.19 8.60
N HIS A 37 4.08 12.97 9.25
CA HIS A 37 4.03 12.52 10.63
C HIS A 37 4.44 11.05 10.70
N MET A 38 5.58 10.76 11.31
CA MET A 38 6.11 9.41 11.46
C MET A 38 6.79 9.26 12.81
N THR A 39 6.70 8.07 13.39
CA THR A 39 7.63 7.67 14.45
C THR A 39 9.02 7.42 13.87
N GLU A 40 10.03 7.29 14.73
CA GLU A 40 11.39 6.99 14.27
C GLU A 40 11.46 5.64 13.55
N ASP A 41 10.77 4.62 14.06
CA ASP A 41 10.70 3.30 13.44
C ASP A 41 10.03 3.35 12.07
N MET A 42 8.90 4.03 11.95
CA MET A 42 8.22 4.19 10.66
C MET A 42 9.14 4.88 9.63
N ARG A 43 9.87 5.91 10.05
CA ARG A 43 10.82 6.63 9.18
C ARG A 43 11.94 5.72 8.69
N ARG A 44 12.43 4.84 9.54
CA ARG A 44 13.49 3.88 9.21
C ARG A 44 13.03 2.77 8.27
N LEU A 45 11.79 2.31 8.43
CA LEU A 45 11.25 1.14 7.72
C LEU A 45 10.49 1.51 6.43
N SER A 46 9.92 2.71 6.36
CA SER A 46 9.11 3.12 5.21
C SER A 46 9.87 3.10 3.89
N THR A 47 9.17 2.73 2.84
CA THR A 47 9.69 2.85 1.47
C THR A 47 9.89 4.33 1.12
N PRO A 48 11.06 4.71 0.57
CA PRO A 48 11.33 6.09 0.17
C PRO A 48 10.28 6.64 -0.79
N TRP A 49 9.86 7.89 -0.58
CA TRP A 49 8.93 8.59 -1.45
C TRP A 49 9.30 8.53 -2.92
N SER A 50 10.60 8.70 -3.24
CA SER A 50 11.10 8.64 -4.63
C SER A 50 10.90 7.29 -5.29
N ILE A 51 10.99 6.18 -4.54
CA ILE A 51 10.72 4.83 -5.05
C ILE A 51 9.23 4.67 -5.33
N SER A 52 8.38 5.06 -4.38
CA SER A 52 6.92 4.95 -4.52
C SER A 52 6.40 5.81 -5.69
N ARG A 53 6.98 6.97 -5.93
CA ARG A 53 6.66 7.81 -7.10
C ARG A 53 7.02 7.15 -8.42
N VAL A 54 8.21 6.56 -8.52
CA VAL A 54 8.62 5.82 -9.74
C VAL A 54 7.71 4.62 -9.98
N ARG A 55 7.27 3.92 -8.92
CA ARG A 55 6.29 2.83 -9.04
C ARG A 55 4.95 3.34 -9.58
N ALA A 56 4.46 4.48 -9.09
CA ALA A 56 3.25 5.08 -9.61
C ALA A 56 3.36 5.39 -11.11
N GLU A 57 4.49 5.93 -11.57
CA GLU A 57 4.76 6.18 -12.99
C GLU A 57 4.78 4.89 -13.82
N GLN A 58 5.35 3.81 -13.30
CA GLN A 58 5.33 2.49 -13.96
C GLN A 58 3.91 1.93 -14.03
N ILE A 59 3.13 2.00 -12.94
CA ILE A 59 1.75 1.51 -12.89
C ILE A 59 0.86 2.34 -13.81
N GLN A 60 1.05 3.66 -13.92
CA GLN A 60 0.29 4.52 -14.82
C GLN A 60 0.41 4.11 -16.29
N ALA A 61 1.50 3.44 -16.67
CA ALA A 61 1.72 2.91 -18.03
C ALA A 61 1.08 1.54 -18.26
N THR A 62 0.30 1.03 -17.31
CA THR A 62 -0.38 -0.27 -17.40
C THR A 62 -1.89 -0.13 -17.53
N ASP A 63 -2.58 -1.23 -17.79
CA ASP A 63 -4.04 -1.31 -17.85
C ASP A 63 -4.64 -1.46 -16.42
N LEU A 64 -4.31 -0.54 -15.53
CA LEU A 64 -4.77 -0.56 -14.15
C LEU A 64 -6.30 -0.51 -14.08
N PRO A 65 -6.99 -1.46 -13.42
CA PRO A 65 -8.43 -1.45 -13.24
C PRO A 65 -8.93 -0.16 -12.57
N ALA A 66 -10.16 0.24 -12.88
CA ALA A 66 -10.79 1.39 -12.24
C ALA A 66 -10.99 1.16 -10.75
N GLY A 67 -11.03 2.24 -9.95
CA GLY A 67 -11.31 2.13 -8.52
C GLY A 67 -10.26 2.78 -7.63
N VAL A 68 -10.36 2.51 -6.34
CA VAL A 68 -9.46 3.04 -5.32
C VAL A 68 -8.18 2.20 -5.22
N ILE A 69 -7.12 2.81 -4.74
CA ILE A 69 -5.90 2.11 -4.35
C ILE A 69 -6.02 1.75 -2.87
N LEU A 70 -6.03 0.45 -2.58
CA LEU A 70 -6.07 -0.08 -1.22
C LEU A 70 -4.66 -0.38 -0.74
N ASP A 71 -4.35 0.04 0.47
CA ASP A 71 -3.18 -0.42 1.24
C ASP A 71 -3.69 -1.09 2.53
N ALA A 72 -3.55 -2.41 2.61
CA ALA A 72 -4.12 -3.21 3.70
C ALA A 72 -3.25 -3.28 4.96
N ALA A 73 -2.08 -2.63 4.96
CA ALA A 73 -1.19 -2.47 6.11
C ALA A 73 -0.43 -1.14 5.98
N ALA A 74 -1.18 -0.04 5.98
CA ALA A 74 -0.73 1.23 5.42
C ALA A 74 0.39 1.93 6.22
N GLY A 75 0.56 1.61 7.50
CA GLY A 75 1.54 2.29 8.35
C GLY A 75 1.35 3.80 8.29
N SER A 76 2.41 4.54 7.95
CA SER A 76 2.34 6.01 7.79
C SER A 76 1.61 6.49 6.54
N GLY A 77 1.20 5.61 5.64
CA GLY A 77 0.54 5.91 4.38
C GLY A 77 1.44 6.49 3.28
N VAL A 78 2.74 6.64 3.49
CA VAL A 78 3.64 7.30 2.53
C VAL A 78 3.59 6.68 1.15
N GLN A 79 3.58 5.35 1.08
CA GLN A 79 3.55 4.64 -0.19
C GLN A 79 2.18 4.76 -0.86
N LEU A 80 1.10 4.57 -0.10
CA LEU A 80 -0.27 4.79 -0.60
C LEU A 80 -0.43 6.21 -1.14
N ILE A 81 0.00 7.23 -0.39
CA ILE A 81 -0.10 8.64 -0.81
C ILE A 81 0.68 8.89 -2.10
N ALA A 82 1.89 8.31 -2.23
CA ALA A 82 2.66 8.43 -3.46
C ALA A 82 1.97 7.79 -4.67
N LEU A 83 1.36 6.61 -4.47
CA LEU A 83 0.59 5.91 -5.49
C LEU A 83 -0.65 6.70 -5.88
N THR A 84 -1.48 7.10 -4.91
CA THR A 84 -2.74 7.83 -5.17
C THR A 84 -2.49 9.17 -5.85
N THR A 85 -1.47 9.91 -5.42
CA THR A 85 -1.06 11.19 -6.05
C THR A 85 -0.57 10.97 -7.48
N GLY A 86 0.28 9.96 -7.71
CA GLY A 86 0.84 9.68 -9.03
C GLY A 86 -0.20 9.14 -10.01
N LEU A 87 -1.12 8.31 -9.55
CA LEU A 87 -2.15 7.67 -10.36
C LEU A 87 -3.44 8.51 -10.47
N LYS A 88 -3.54 9.57 -9.68
CA LYS A 88 -4.77 10.39 -9.56
C LYS A 88 -5.99 9.54 -9.21
N ARG A 89 -5.85 8.70 -8.21
CA ARG A 89 -6.88 7.78 -7.70
C ARG A 89 -7.12 8.01 -6.22
N PRO A 90 -8.33 7.79 -5.71
CA PRO A 90 -8.58 7.82 -4.27
C PRO A 90 -7.85 6.67 -3.56
N GLY A 91 -7.54 6.87 -2.28
CA GLY A 91 -6.85 5.94 -1.42
C GLY A 91 -7.72 5.38 -0.30
N LEU A 92 -7.62 4.09 -0.07
CA LEU A 92 -8.15 3.42 1.10
C LEU A 92 -6.98 2.78 1.87
N ALA A 93 -6.70 3.30 3.05
CA ALA A 93 -5.73 2.72 3.98
C ALA A 93 -6.44 1.88 5.02
N ILE A 94 -5.86 0.75 5.40
CA ILE A 94 -6.26 0.00 6.59
C ILE A 94 -5.04 -0.11 7.50
N GLU A 95 -5.22 0.20 8.79
CA GLU A 95 -4.16 0.15 9.78
C GLU A 95 -4.72 -0.38 11.10
N LEU A 96 -4.04 -1.36 11.68
CA LEU A 96 -4.50 -2.01 12.90
C LEU A 96 -4.33 -1.11 14.14
N ASP A 97 -3.22 -0.35 14.22
CA ASP A 97 -2.95 0.55 15.34
C ASP A 97 -3.64 1.90 15.13
N PRO A 98 -4.58 2.31 16.01
CA PRO A 98 -5.31 3.56 15.87
C PRO A 98 -4.41 4.82 15.93
N ASN A 99 -3.27 4.76 16.61
CA ASN A 99 -2.34 5.89 16.66
C ASN A 99 -1.60 6.03 15.33
N ILE A 100 -1.21 4.91 14.72
CA ILE A 100 -0.59 4.89 13.40
C ILE A 100 -1.61 5.30 12.33
N GLY A 101 -2.84 4.80 12.40
CA GLY A 101 -3.95 5.21 11.55
C GLY A 101 -4.22 6.71 11.60
N LEU A 102 -4.14 7.33 12.79
CA LEU A 102 -4.22 8.79 12.96
C LEU A 102 -3.10 9.50 12.17
N LEU A 103 -1.85 9.02 12.26
CA LEU A 103 -0.72 9.62 11.52
C LEU A 103 -0.91 9.46 10.01
N CYS A 104 -1.39 8.30 9.55
CA CYS A 104 -1.71 8.04 8.15
C CYS A 104 -2.76 9.04 7.62
N ALA A 105 -3.88 9.22 8.33
CA ALA A 105 -4.95 10.13 7.93
C ALA A 105 -4.47 11.59 7.91
N ALA A 106 -3.66 12.00 8.87
CA ALA A 106 -3.03 13.31 8.89
C ALA A 106 -2.09 13.51 7.69
N ASN A 107 -1.30 12.50 7.33
CA ASN A 107 -0.39 12.53 6.19
C ASN A 107 -1.14 12.63 4.86
N MET A 108 -2.25 11.91 4.71
CA MET A 108 -3.12 12.04 3.54
C MET A 108 -3.67 13.47 3.41
N GLN A 109 -4.05 14.11 4.52
CA GLN A 109 -4.52 15.50 4.52
C GLN A 109 -3.42 16.50 4.14
N ILE A 110 -2.21 16.38 4.72
CA ILE A 110 -1.10 17.32 4.49
C ILE A 110 -0.66 17.32 3.02
N THR A 111 -0.70 16.17 2.38
CA THR A 111 -0.23 16.00 0.99
C THR A 111 -1.34 16.19 -0.03
N GLY A 112 -2.58 16.33 0.43
CA GLY A 112 -3.75 16.58 -0.40
C GLY A 112 -3.82 18.01 -0.92
N GLU A 113 -4.17 18.21 -2.21
CA GLU A 113 -4.65 19.48 -2.69
C GLU A 113 -6.16 19.56 -2.40
N GLU A 114 -6.63 20.66 -1.80
CA GLU A 114 -8.05 20.82 -1.40
C GLU A 114 -9.05 20.73 -2.55
N SER A 115 -8.57 20.95 -3.79
CA SER A 115 -9.39 20.93 -5.01
C SER A 115 -9.57 19.57 -5.67
N ASP A 116 -8.97 18.51 -5.16
CA ASP A 116 -9.01 17.20 -5.78
C ASP A 116 -10.27 16.42 -5.34
N LEU A 117 -11.30 16.39 -6.22
CA LEU A 117 -12.54 15.63 -5.99
C LEU A 117 -12.32 14.15 -5.67
N GLN A 118 -11.24 13.57 -6.17
CA GLN A 118 -10.91 12.16 -5.92
C GLN A 118 -10.56 11.94 -4.44
N ARG A 119 -9.97 12.94 -3.79
CA ARG A 119 -9.59 12.88 -2.38
C ARG A 119 -10.77 12.93 -1.41
N THR A 120 -11.94 13.35 -1.86
CA THR A 120 -13.17 13.26 -1.05
C THR A 120 -13.52 11.83 -0.69
N MET A 121 -12.98 10.85 -1.43
CA MET A 121 -13.15 9.42 -1.19
C MET A 121 -11.99 8.78 -0.41
N ASP A 122 -10.94 9.53 -0.09
CA ASP A 122 -9.83 9.02 0.73
C ASP A 122 -10.31 8.66 2.14
N ARG A 123 -9.95 7.48 2.62
CA ARG A 123 -10.25 7.02 4.00
C ARG A 123 -9.09 6.25 4.57
N VAL A 124 -8.97 6.36 5.89
CA VAL A 124 -8.17 5.45 6.69
C VAL A 124 -9.12 4.67 7.60
N LEU A 125 -9.13 3.37 7.50
CA LEU A 125 -9.87 2.50 8.42
C LEU A 125 -8.90 1.99 9.49
N VAL A 126 -9.34 2.07 10.73
CA VAL A 126 -8.67 1.40 11.84
C VAL A 126 -9.33 0.04 12.01
N GLY A 127 -8.56 -1.04 11.81
CA GLY A 127 -9.05 -2.41 11.84
C GLY A 127 -8.08 -3.41 11.25
N ASP A 128 -8.51 -4.67 11.16
CA ASP A 128 -7.70 -5.76 10.60
C ASP A 128 -7.77 -5.76 9.06
N GLY A 129 -6.62 -5.61 8.40
CA GLY A 129 -6.52 -5.66 6.94
C GLY A 129 -6.91 -7.00 6.30
N THR A 130 -7.06 -8.08 7.07
CA THR A 130 -7.54 -9.37 6.58
C THR A 130 -9.06 -9.51 6.60
N ASP A 131 -9.78 -8.56 7.20
CA ASP A 131 -11.25 -8.56 7.28
C ASP A 131 -11.84 -7.67 6.19
N ALA A 132 -11.77 -8.13 4.93
CA ALA A 132 -12.15 -7.37 3.76
C ALA A 132 -13.63 -6.96 3.73
N GLU A 133 -14.55 -7.85 4.14
CA GLU A 133 -16.00 -7.60 4.11
C GLU A 133 -16.39 -6.43 5.03
N ASN A 134 -15.90 -6.46 6.28
CA ASN A 134 -16.19 -5.39 7.24
C ASN A 134 -15.46 -4.10 6.85
N ALA A 135 -14.24 -4.19 6.32
CA ALA A 135 -13.50 -3.02 5.84
C ALA A 135 -14.24 -2.32 4.68
N ILE A 136 -14.70 -3.05 3.68
CA ILE A 136 -15.47 -2.49 2.54
C ILE A 136 -16.76 -1.87 3.03
N THR A 137 -17.48 -2.55 3.92
CA THR A 137 -18.72 -2.04 4.52
C THR A 137 -18.48 -0.74 5.26
N ALA A 138 -17.45 -0.68 6.12
CA ALA A 138 -17.07 0.52 6.86
C ALA A 138 -16.66 1.67 5.90
N TYR A 139 -15.93 1.36 4.84
CA TYR A 139 -15.54 2.33 3.82
C TYR A 139 -16.75 2.97 3.16
N TRP A 140 -17.66 2.19 2.61
CA TRP A 140 -18.84 2.70 1.92
C TRP A 140 -19.79 3.44 2.87
N ASN A 141 -19.94 2.98 4.13
CA ASN A 141 -20.70 3.68 5.15
C ASN A 141 -20.11 5.07 5.43
N SER A 142 -18.79 5.17 5.57
CA SER A 142 -18.12 6.45 5.80
C SER A 142 -18.25 7.42 4.62
N LEU A 143 -18.29 6.92 3.38
CA LEU A 143 -18.57 7.74 2.20
C LEU A 143 -20.01 8.25 2.22
N ARG A 144 -20.96 7.39 2.56
CA ARG A 144 -22.39 7.75 2.64
C ARG A 144 -22.63 8.81 3.72
N GLU A 145 -22.00 8.68 4.89
CA GLU A 145 -22.04 9.68 5.97
C GLU A 145 -21.48 11.03 5.54
N ALA A 146 -20.48 11.02 4.66
CA ALA A 146 -19.93 12.23 4.03
C ALA A 146 -20.75 12.75 2.85
N GLY A 147 -21.95 12.19 2.59
CA GLY A 147 -22.84 12.62 1.50
C GLY A 147 -22.52 12.03 0.13
N THR A 148 -21.59 11.10 0.03
CA THR A 148 -21.21 10.44 -1.22
C THR A 148 -22.00 9.14 -1.39
N ARG A 149 -22.73 8.98 -2.50
CA ARG A 149 -23.47 7.73 -2.81
C ARG A 149 -22.65 6.74 -3.62
N ALA A 150 -21.40 7.04 -3.93
CA ALA A 150 -20.53 6.16 -4.69
C ALA A 150 -20.11 4.94 -3.85
N HIS A 151 -20.07 3.79 -4.50
CA HIS A 151 -19.49 2.55 -4.00
C HIS A 151 -18.30 2.21 -4.90
N PRO A 152 -17.17 2.93 -4.78
CA PRO A 152 -16.05 2.71 -5.69
C PRO A 152 -15.48 1.30 -5.47
N PRO A 153 -15.16 0.60 -6.57
CA PRO A 153 -14.49 -0.70 -6.47
C PRO A 153 -13.03 -0.55 -6.02
N ILE A 154 -12.40 -1.67 -5.66
CA ILE A 154 -10.97 -1.71 -5.34
C ILE A 154 -10.20 -2.02 -6.64
N GLY A 155 -9.55 -0.99 -7.21
CA GLY A 155 -8.81 -1.12 -8.46
C GLY A 155 -7.41 -1.71 -8.32
N MET A 156 -6.81 -1.59 -7.11
CA MET A 156 -5.48 -2.12 -6.84
C MET A 156 -5.32 -2.41 -5.35
N LEU A 157 -4.68 -3.54 -5.02
CA LEU A 157 -4.19 -3.84 -3.69
C LEU A 157 -2.68 -3.61 -3.61
N HIS A 158 -2.26 -2.82 -2.64
CA HIS A 158 -0.87 -2.72 -2.20
C HIS A 158 -0.72 -3.37 -0.83
N LEU A 159 0.41 -4.02 -0.60
CA LEU A 159 0.77 -4.61 0.68
C LEU A 159 2.27 -4.52 0.91
N ASP A 160 2.65 -3.84 2.00
CA ASP A 160 4.01 -3.84 2.56
C ASP A 160 3.93 -4.39 3.99
N PRO A 161 3.90 -5.73 4.15
CA PRO A 161 3.62 -6.35 5.45
C PRO A 161 4.74 -6.04 6.43
N ALA A 162 4.34 -5.58 7.62
CA ALA A 162 5.28 -5.39 8.72
C ALA A 162 5.87 -6.73 9.16
N ARG A 163 7.03 -6.66 9.83
CA ARG A 163 7.62 -7.78 10.53
C ARG A 163 7.85 -7.40 11.98
N PRO A 164 7.67 -8.35 12.90
CA PRO A 164 8.04 -8.15 14.30
C PRO A 164 9.51 -7.71 14.41
N ARG A 165 9.81 -6.87 15.40
CA ARG A 165 11.19 -6.37 15.61
C ARG A 165 12.18 -7.47 15.96
N ASP A 166 11.70 -8.55 16.55
CA ASP A 166 12.41 -9.74 16.96
C ASP A 166 12.46 -10.85 15.90
N ALA A 167 11.85 -10.62 14.72
CA ALA A 167 11.93 -11.54 13.60
C ALA A 167 13.39 -11.76 13.17
N GLN A 168 13.92 -12.95 13.49
CA GLN A 168 15.33 -13.27 13.27
C GLN A 168 15.62 -13.82 11.88
N ARG A 169 14.60 -14.44 11.22
CA ARG A 169 14.80 -15.24 10.00
C ARG A 169 14.15 -14.69 8.75
N HIS A 170 13.36 -13.61 8.83
CA HIS A 170 12.61 -13.08 7.69
C HIS A 170 11.67 -14.12 7.04
N GLU A 171 11.09 -15.02 7.87
CA GLU A 171 10.16 -16.02 7.40
C GLU A 171 8.86 -15.40 6.90
N ILE A 172 8.17 -16.10 5.98
CA ILE A 172 6.92 -15.58 5.39
C ILE A 172 5.77 -15.59 6.41
N ASP A 173 5.78 -16.54 7.32
CA ASP A 173 4.81 -16.66 8.41
C ASP A 173 4.99 -15.59 9.51
N GLU A 174 6.14 -14.90 9.55
CA GLU A 174 6.36 -13.73 10.41
C GLU A 174 5.73 -12.43 9.85
N MET A 175 5.19 -12.44 8.63
CA MET A 175 4.55 -11.28 8.03
C MET A 175 3.22 -10.93 8.71
N GLN A 176 3.02 -9.65 8.97
CA GLN A 176 1.78 -9.13 9.55
C GLN A 176 1.23 -7.98 8.69
N PRO A 177 0.04 -8.15 8.10
CA PRO A 177 -0.81 -9.35 8.12
C PRO A 177 -0.19 -10.53 7.34
N ALA A 178 -0.65 -11.76 7.65
CA ALA A 178 -0.20 -12.95 6.95
C ALA A 178 -0.64 -12.94 5.48
N LEU A 179 0.29 -13.22 4.57
CA LEU A 179 0.10 -13.03 3.12
C LEU A 179 -1.10 -13.84 2.56
N GLY A 180 -1.16 -15.13 2.83
CA GLY A 180 -2.20 -16.01 2.28
C GLY A 180 -3.61 -15.62 2.71
N PRO A 181 -3.91 -15.51 4.01
CA PRO A 181 -5.20 -15.02 4.50
C PRO A 181 -5.60 -13.67 3.90
N LEU A 182 -4.67 -12.70 3.83
CA LEU A 182 -4.97 -11.39 3.27
C LEU A 182 -5.31 -11.45 1.79
N LEU A 183 -4.50 -12.10 0.96
CA LEU A 183 -4.77 -12.21 -0.48
C LEU A 183 -6.11 -12.91 -0.72
N LYS A 184 -6.41 -13.98 0.03
CA LYS A 184 -7.69 -14.69 -0.06
C LYS A 184 -8.87 -13.81 0.31
N ALA A 185 -8.76 -13.00 1.36
CA ALA A 185 -9.82 -12.10 1.79
C ALA A 185 -10.16 -11.06 0.71
N TRP A 186 -9.14 -10.51 0.04
CA TRP A 186 -9.35 -9.45 -0.95
C TRP A 186 -9.60 -9.93 -2.36
N ALA A 187 -9.28 -11.18 -2.70
CA ALA A 187 -9.33 -11.68 -4.09
C ALA A 187 -10.65 -11.40 -4.82
N ASN A 188 -11.79 -11.60 -4.13
CA ASN A 188 -13.13 -11.41 -4.71
C ASN A 188 -13.60 -9.96 -4.72
N HIS A 189 -12.85 -9.04 -4.12
CA HIS A 189 -13.19 -7.62 -4.01
C HIS A 189 -12.37 -6.74 -4.97
N LEU A 190 -11.36 -7.33 -5.64
CA LEU A 190 -10.50 -6.62 -6.58
C LEU A 190 -11.15 -6.57 -7.96
N GLU A 191 -11.18 -5.39 -8.56
CA GLU A 191 -11.50 -5.25 -9.97
C GLU A 191 -10.46 -5.96 -10.85
N THR A 192 -10.96 -6.53 -11.94
CA THR A 192 -10.14 -7.34 -12.85
C THR A 192 -9.93 -6.59 -14.17
N GLY A 193 -8.69 -6.33 -14.52
CA GLY A 193 -8.29 -5.84 -15.82
C GLY A 193 -7.99 -6.97 -16.82
N PRO A 194 -7.48 -6.63 -18.01
CA PRO A 194 -7.22 -7.61 -19.08
C PRO A 194 -6.25 -8.75 -18.70
N ARG A 195 -5.40 -8.51 -17.71
CA ARG A 195 -4.41 -9.48 -17.23
C ARG A 195 -4.69 -9.98 -15.80
N GLY A 196 -5.88 -9.73 -15.28
CA GLY A 196 -6.30 -10.07 -13.93
C GLY A 196 -6.31 -8.86 -12.98
N PRO A 197 -6.50 -9.08 -11.67
CA PRO A 197 -6.47 -8.03 -10.67
C PRO A 197 -5.09 -7.36 -10.59
N ALA A 198 -5.02 -6.14 -10.06
CA ALA A 198 -3.76 -5.44 -9.85
C ALA A 198 -3.33 -5.58 -8.38
N VAL A 199 -2.22 -6.27 -8.12
CA VAL A 199 -1.67 -6.42 -6.76
C VAL A 199 -0.17 -6.13 -6.76
N LEU A 200 0.28 -5.26 -5.85
CA LEU A 200 1.68 -4.97 -5.59
C LEU A 200 2.06 -5.43 -4.19
N LEU A 201 2.96 -6.40 -4.10
CA LEU A 201 3.49 -6.90 -2.83
C LEU A 201 4.92 -6.40 -2.64
N ASP A 202 5.20 -5.76 -1.52
CA ASP A 202 6.54 -5.43 -1.09
C ASP A 202 7.07 -6.47 -0.11
N LEU A 203 8.26 -6.98 -0.41
CA LEU A 203 8.84 -8.10 0.29
C LEU A 203 10.28 -7.78 0.73
N SER A 204 10.83 -8.59 1.63
CA SER A 204 12.23 -8.48 1.99
C SER A 204 13.14 -8.87 0.83
N PRO A 205 14.14 -8.07 0.49
CA PRO A 205 15.16 -8.47 -0.47
C PRO A 205 16.05 -9.62 0.03
N ARG A 206 15.86 -10.07 1.27
CA ARG A 206 16.61 -11.18 1.89
C ARG A 206 15.91 -12.54 1.79
N LEU A 207 14.73 -12.60 1.16
CA LEU A 207 14.05 -13.87 0.93
C LEU A 207 14.94 -14.80 0.10
N ASN A 208 15.13 -16.02 0.61
CA ASN A 208 15.82 -17.08 -0.13
C ASN A 208 14.92 -17.70 -1.21
N GLU A 209 15.40 -18.68 -1.93
CA GLU A 209 14.69 -19.31 -3.05
C GLU A 209 13.44 -20.06 -2.57
N ASP A 210 13.55 -20.83 -1.48
CA ASP A 210 12.42 -21.57 -0.91
C ASP A 210 11.30 -20.63 -0.47
N GLN A 211 11.66 -19.53 0.19
CA GLN A 211 10.70 -18.51 0.62
C GLN A 211 10.02 -17.82 -0.57
N ARG A 212 10.76 -17.51 -1.64
CA ARG A 212 10.16 -16.97 -2.87
C ARG A 212 9.22 -17.97 -3.53
N SER A 213 9.60 -19.25 -3.56
CA SER A 213 8.74 -20.33 -4.06
C SER A 213 7.45 -20.46 -3.26
N LEU A 214 7.50 -20.27 -1.93
CA LEU A 214 6.31 -20.27 -1.08
C LEU A 214 5.41 -19.05 -1.37
N VAL A 215 5.98 -17.87 -1.61
CA VAL A 215 5.22 -16.68 -2.07
C VAL A 215 4.54 -16.99 -3.39
N ASP A 216 5.26 -17.56 -4.35
CA ASP A 216 4.71 -17.94 -5.66
C ASP A 216 3.56 -18.95 -5.53
N ALA A 217 3.70 -19.96 -4.69
CA ALA A 217 2.65 -20.95 -4.43
C ALA A 217 1.42 -20.29 -3.77
N THR A 218 1.61 -19.35 -2.86
CA THR A 218 0.53 -18.60 -2.20
C THR A 218 -0.23 -17.74 -3.22
N ILE A 219 0.49 -17.05 -4.11
CA ILE A 219 -0.11 -16.24 -5.18
C ILE A 219 -0.86 -17.15 -6.15
N GLU A 220 -0.27 -18.26 -6.58
CA GLU A 220 -0.90 -19.21 -7.52
C GLU A 220 -2.17 -19.83 -6.94
N THR A 221 -2.20 -20.10 -5.64
CA THR A 221 -3.40 -20.63 -4.95
C THR A 221 -4.53 -19.61 -4.95
N THR A 222 -4.22 -18.32 -4.81
CA THR A 222 -5.24 -17.26 -4.73
C THR A 222 -5.63 -16.74 -6.12
N PHE A 223 -4.66 -16.62 -7.03
CA PHE A 223 -4.80 -16.06 -8.37
C PHE A 223 -4.25 -17.04 -9.43
N PRO A 224 -4.92 -18.19 -9.63
CA PRO A 224 -4.38 -19.24 -10.51
C PRO A 224 -4.22 -18.75 -11.96
N GLY A 225 -3.04 -18.98 -12.52
CA GLY A 225 -2.71 -18.59 -13.89
C GLY A 225 -2.55 -17.08 -14.15
N ILE A 226 -2.66 -16.24 -13.13
CA ILE A 226 -2.47 -14.79 -13.27
C ILE A 226 -0.97 -14.47 -13.37
N PRO A 227 -0.54 -13.69 -14.40
CA PRO A 227 0.86 -13.37 -14.60
C PRO A 227 1.41 -12.52 -13.47
N ARG A 228 2.69 -12.70 -13.16
CA ARG A 228 3.42 -11.94 -12.16
C ARG A 228 4.85 -11.65 -12.57
N THR A 229 5.41 -10.58 -12.04
CA THR A 229 6.78 -10.14 -12.26
C THR A 229 7.47 -9.89 -10.93
N TRP A 230 8.59 -10.56 -10.68
CA TRP A 230 9.48 -10.26 -9.57
C TRP A 230 10.36 -9.05 -9.92
N GLU A 231 10.30 -8.01 -9.12
CA GLU A 231 11.11 -6.82 -9.30
C GLU A 231 12.18 -6.69 -8.22
N TYR A 232 13.43 -6.63 -8.67
CA TYR A 232 14.62 -6.41 -7.85
C TYR A 232 15.09 -4.97 -8.05
N LEU A 233 14.92 -4.10 -7.06
CA LEU A 233 15.29 -2.70 -7.16
C LEU A 233 16.59 -2.43 -6.41
N SER A 234 17.56 -1.78 -7.09
CA SER A 234 18.84 -1.37 -6.55
C SER A 234 19.03 0.14 -6.70
N GLN A 235 19.46 0.80 -5.64
CA GLN A 235 19.91 2.20 -5.66
C GLN A 235 21.43 2.32 -5.81
N GLY A 236 22.13 1.19 -5.95
CA GLY A 236 23.59 1.09 -6.10
C GLY A 236 24.27 0.33 -4.99
N GLY A 237 25.61 0.35 -4.99
CA GLY A 237 26.40 -0.35 -3.96
C GLY A 237 26.40 -1.88 -4.08
N GLY A 238 26.02 -2.43 -5.24
CA GLY A 238 26.07 -3.89 -5.49
C GLY A 238 25.03 -4.71 -4.71
N ARG A 239 23.97 -4.09 -4.20
CA ARG A 239 22.93 -4.78 -3.41
C ARG A 239 21.53 -4.52 -3.96
N ILE A 240 20.61 -5.41 -3.63
CA ILE A 240 19.17 -5.21 -3.81
C ILE A 240 18.61 -4.51 -2.57
N ASP A 241 17.97 -3.37 -2.79
CA ASP A 241 17.43 -2.55 -1.72
C ASP A 241 15.94 -2.84 -1.47
N ARG A 242 15.22 -3.26 -2.51
CA ARG A 242 13.78 -3.63 -2.45
C ARG A 242 13.51 -4.84 -3.34
N LEU A 243 12.59 -5.66 -2.90
CA LEU A 243 12.02 -6.78 -3.65
C LEU A 243 10.52 -6.60 -3.68
N SER A 244 9.89 -6.72 -4.84
CA SER A 244 8.43 -6.67 -4.96
C SER A 244 7.92 -7.65 -6.01
N VAL A 245 6.64 -8.06 -5.85
CA VAL A 245 5.92 -8.85 -6.83
C VAL A 245 4.78 -8.03 -7.40
N TRP A 246 4.76 -7.89 -8.71
CA TRP A 246 3.75 -7.19 -9.48
C TRP A 246 2.84 -8.21 -10.13
N ILE A 247 1.54 -8.23 -9.80
CA ILE A 247 0.62 -9.29 -10.18
C ILE A 247 -0.47 -8.74 -11.08
N GLY A 248 -0.85 -9.51 -12.09
CA GLY A 248 -1.97 -9.25 -12.96
C GLY A 248 -1.77 -8.03 -13.85
N SER A 249 -2.72 -7.10 -13.84
CA SER A 249 -2.74 -5.95 -14.75
C SER A 249 -1.53 -5.02 -14.65
N ILE A 250 -0.81 -5.04 -13.54
CA ILE A 250 0.41 -4.25 -13.35
C ILE A 250 1.70 -5.03 -13.63
N SER A 251 1.63 -6.35 -13.88
CA SER A 251 2.80 -7.17 -14.19
C SER A 251 3.38 -6.83 -15.57
N SER A 252 4.69 -7.02 -15.75
CA SER A 252 5.32 -6.91 -17.06
C SER A 252 5.14 -8.19 -17.89
N LYS A 253 5.69 -8.22 -19.10
CA LYS A 253 5.76 -9.45 -19.92
C LYS A 253 6.80 -10.44 -19.37
N GLU A 254 7.82 -9.90 -18.71
CA GLU A 254 8.92 -10.70 -18.18
C GLU A 254 8.57 -11.22 -16.77
N PRO A 255 8.94 -12.45 -16.42
CA PRO A 255 8.69 -13.02 -15.10
C PRO A 255 9.53 -12.36 -14.00
N SER A 256 10.64 -11.73 -14.37
CA SER A 256 11.49 -10.97 -13.44
C SER A 256 12.16 -9.80 -14.12
N ARG A 257 12.48 -8.77 -13.36
CA ARG A 257 13.24 -7.61 -13.82
C ARG A 257 14.11 -7.02 -12.71
N CYS A 258 15.26 -6.47 -13.09
CA CYS A 258 16.10 -5.65 -12.24
C CYS A 258 15.95 -4.18 -12.60
N ILE A 259 15.66 -3.33 -11.59
CA ILE A 259 15.57 -1.89 -11.75
C ILE A 259 16.76 -1.23 -11.07
N ARG A 260 17.57 -0.50 -11.83
CA ARG A 260 18.57 0.41 -11.29
C ARG A 260 17.98 1.80 -11.15
N MET A 261 17.81 2.26 -9.91
CA MET A 261 17.36 3.62 -9.64
C MET A 261 18.50 4.59 -9.37
N GLY A 262 18.45 5.76 -10.00
CA GLY A 262 19.15 6.96 -9.55
C GLY A 262 18.36 7.68 -8.45
N LYS A 263 18.72 8.94 -8.17
CA LYS A 263 18.08 9.71 -7.08
C LYS A 263 16.56 9.90 -7.25
N LYS A 264 16.06 9.99 -8.47
CA LYS A 264 14.64 10.31 -8.75
C LYS A 264 14.05 9.60 -9.98
N LYS A 265 14.80 8.76 -10.67
CA LYS A 265 14.38 8.10 -11.91
C LYS A 265 15.03 6.74 -12.09
N ILE A 266 14.42 5.92 -12.90
CA ILE A 266 15.01 4.67 -13.40
C ILE A 266 16.22 5.02 -14.29
N MET A 267 17.35 4.38 -14.02
CA MET A 267 18.58 4.50 -14.82
C MET A 267 18.75 3.35 -15.79
N ALA A 268 18.29 2.16 -15.42
CA ALA A 268 18.32 0.96 -16.25
C ALA A 268 17.25 -0.04 -15.78
N THR A 269 16.71 -0.79 -16.70
CA THR A 269 15.86 -1.98 -16.48
C THR A 269 16.50 -3.13 -17.23
N ILE A 270 16.72 -4.26 -16.56
CA ILE A 270 17.35 -5.47 -17.10
C ILE A 270 16.42 -6.64 -16.82
#